data_cc911a3d0f7013f93ee6592c562b93ad
#
_entry.id   cc911a3d0f7013f93ee6592c562b93ad
#
_cell.length_a   1.000
_cell.length_b   1.000
_cell.length_c   1.000
_cell.angle_alpha   90.00
_cell.angle_beta   90.00
_cell.angle_gamma   90.00
#
_symmetry.space_group_name_H-M   'P 1'
#
loop_
_entity.id
_entity.type
_entity.pdbx_description
1 polymer ?
#
loop_
_entity_poly.entity_id
_entity_poly.type
_entity_poly.pdbx_seq_one_letter_code
_entity_poly.pdbx_strand_id
1 'polypeptide(L)'
;MFNFTNADSLTIGQKAPDFDLIDQKGNNHSLEDYRGQWVILYFYPKNDTPGCTKQACAFRDEYKAITAKNSQVLGVSVNDQASHIKFTEKYSLPFPLLVDSEGEVASLYGSLRSLGFMKLAKRHTFIIDPDGNIAVIYREVNPTNHSQEILTELEKLQAS
;
A
#
# COMPACT_ATOMS: atom_id res chain seq x y z
N MET A 1 5.65 -10.97 -30.80
CA MET A 1 4.53 -11.09 -29.94
C MET A 1 4.67 -10.22 -28.70
N PHE A 2 3.65 -9.55 -28.35
CA PHE A 2 3.68 -8.57 -27.28
C PHE A 2 3.37 -9.21 -25.95
N ASN A 3 4.35 -9.18 -25.06
CA ASN A 3 4.07 -9.44 -23.67
C ASN A 3 3.59 -8.15 -23.04
N PHE A 4 2.29 -7.97 -23.11
CA PHE A 4 1.69 -6.94 -22.30
C PHE A 4 1.62 -7.47 -20.87
N THR A 5 2.58 -7.12 -20.06
CA THR A 5 2.31 -7.13 -18.65
C THR A 5 1.40 -5.93 -18.40
N ASN A 6 0.15 -6.13 -18.60
CA ASN A 6 -0.83 -5.16 -18.18
C ASN A 6 -0.95 -5.30 -16.68
N ALA A 7 -0.56 -4.26 -15.94
CA ALA A 7 -0.64 -4.26 -14.48
C ALA A 7 -2.08 -4.41 -14.00
N ASP A 8 -3.07 -4.05 -14.84
CA ASP A 8 -4.48 -4.29 -14.53
C ASP A 8 -4.84 -5.78 -14.62
N SER A 9 -3.94 -6.62 -15.14
CA SER A 9 -4.13 -8.06 -15.21
C SER A 9 -3.61 -8.81 -13.99
N LEU A 10 -3.15 -8.12 -12.95
CA LEU A 10 -2.75 -8.77 -11.70
C LEU A 10 -3.94 -9.55 -11.13
N THR A 11 -3.67 -10.79 -10.73
CA THR A 11 -4.71 -11.69 -10.24
C THR A 11 -4.35 -12.23 -8.87
N ILE A 12 -5.38 -12.65 -8.14
CA ILE A 12 -5.22 -13.32 -6.86
C ILE A 12 -4.46 -14.64 -7.08
N GLY A 13 -3.48 -14.90 -6.22
CA GLY A 13 -2.63 -16.09 -6.29
C GLY A 13 -1.33 -15.88 -7.04
N GLN A 14 -1.24 -14.82 -7.81
CA GLN A 14 -0.02 -14.50 -8.55
C GLN A 14 1.02 -13.86 -7.62
N LYS A 15 2.30 -14.04 -7.96
CA LYS A 15 3.38 -13.38 -7.24
C LYS A 15 3.24 -11.86 -7.36
N ALA A 16 3.26 -11.16 -6.22
CA ALA A 16 3.21 -9.71 -6.21
C ALA A 16 4.50 -9.13 -6.79
N PRO A 17 4.43 -8.08 -7.63
CA PRO A 17 5.63 -7.43 -8.14
C PRO A 17 6.50 -6.92 -7.00
N ASP A 18 7.79 -7.21 -7.05
CA ASP A 18 8.73 -6.73 -6.05
C ASP A 18 9.02 -5.24 -6.25
N PHE A 19 9.53 -4.60 -5.21
CA PHE A 19 9.87 -3.19 -5.25
C PHE A 19 11.03 -2.92 -4.29
N ASP A 20 11.61 -1.74 -4.41
CA ASP A 20 12.69 -1.28 -3.55
C ASP A 20 12.53 0.22 -3.40
N LEU A 21 11.91 0.66 -2.31
CA LEU A 21 11.56 2.06 -2.07
C LEU A 21 11.99 2.49 -0.68
N ILE A 22 12.38 3.77 -0.56
CA ILE A 22 12.69 4.33 0.76
C ILE A 22 11.41 4.83 1.44
N ASP A 23 11.43 4.85 2.77
CA ASP A 23 10.36 5.43 3.57
C ASP A 23 10.72 6.86 4.00
N GLN A 24 9.87 7.46 4.83
CA GLN A 24 10.05 8.82 5.35
C GLN A 24 11.32 9.00 6.18
N LYS A 25 11.88 7.92 6.70
CA LYS A 25 13.12 7.94 7.48
C LYS A 25 14.36 7.65 6.63
N GLY A 26 14.17 7.38 5.33
CA GLY A 26 15.25 7.01 4.42
C GLY A 26 15.61 5.53 4.47
N ASN A 27 14.87 4.71 5.20
CA ASN A 27 15.10 3.26 5.25
C ASN A 27 14.52 2.60 4.01
N ASN A 28 15.25 1.62 3.49
CA ASN A 28 14.87 0.91 2.28
C ASN A 28 13.93 -0.25 2.60
N HIS A 29 12.91 -0.43 1.77
CA HIS A 29 11.94 -1.52 1.91
C HIS A 29 11.79 -2.25 0.58
N SER A 30 11.93 -3.56 0.61
CA SER A 30 11.56 -4.41 -0.51
C SER A 30 10.47 -5.36 -0.04
N LEU A 31 9.69 -5.89 -0.98
CA LEU A 31 8.65 -6.86 -0.61
C LEU A 31 9.27 -8.13 -0.03
N GLU A 32 10.44 -8.52 -0.53
CA GLU A 32 11.16 -9.68 -0.05
C GLU A 32 11.51 -9.56 1.45
N ASP A 33 11.77 -8.35 1.95
CA ASP A 33 12.07 -8.11 3.36
C ASP A 33 10.93 -8.56 4.28
N TYR A 34 9.73 -8.69 3.74
CA TYR A 34 8.52 -9.02 4.52
C TYR A 34 8.07 -10.47 4.36
N ARG A 35 8.90 -11.34 3.77
CA ARG A 35 8.57 -12.77 3.71
C ARG A 35 8.32 -13.31 5.11
N GLY A 36 7.27 -14.11 5.26
CA GLY A 36 6.84 -14.61 6.56
C GLY A 36 5.78 -13.75 7.24
N GLN A 37 5.52 -12.56 6.70
CA GLN A 37 4.47 -11.65 7.19
C GLN A 37 3.46 -11.36 6.08
N TRP A 38 2.25 -11.04 6.49
CA TRP A 38 1.26 -10.46 5.59
C TRP A 38 1.61 -8.99 5.36
N VAL A 39 1.42 -8.50 4.15
CA VAL A 39 1.66 -7.09 3.81
C VAL A 39 0.37 -6.46 3.31
N ILE A 40 0.02 -5.34 3.93
CA ILE A 40 -1.08 -4.49 3.47
C ILE A 40 -0.42 -3.34 2.72
N LEU A 41 -0.34 -3.48 1.41
CA LEU A 41 0.26 -2.48 0.54
C LEU A 41 -0.83 -1.59 -0.02
N TYR A 42 -0.94 -0.34 0.47
CA TYR A 42 -1.99 0.54 -0.01
C TYR A 42 -1.41 1.74 -0.74
N PHE A 43 -1.92 1.96 -1.94
CA PHE A 43 -1.62 3.12 -2.77
C PHE A 43 -2.67 4.18 -2.51
N TYR A 44 -2.24 5.43 -2.43
CA TYR A 44 -3.14 6.56 -2.22
C TYR A 44 -2.67 7.78 -3.01
N PRO A 45 -3.60 8.67 -3.43
CA PRO A 45 -3.26 9.76 -4.35
C PRO A 45 -2.32 10.82 -3.81
N LYS A 46 -2.53 11.34 -2.59
CA LYS A 46 -1.76 12.49 -2.13
C LYS A 46 -1.86 12.68 -0.62
N ASN A 47 -0.70 12.94 0.00
CA ASN A 47 -0.63 13.25 1.43
C ASN A 47 -1.50 14.46 1.78
N ASP A 48 -2.08 14.40 2.97
CA ASP A 48 -2.82 15.50 3.59
C ASP A 48 -4.01 16.00 2.78
N THR A 49 -4.63 15.12 2.01
CA THR A 49 -5.95 15.33 1.42
C THR A 49 -7.00 14.67 2.31
N PRO A 50 -8.27 15.10 2.27
CA PRO A 50 -9.28 14.58 3.21
C PRO A 50 -9.43 13.06 3.22
N GLY A 51 -9.56 12.43 2.07
CA GLY A 51 -9.71 10.97 1.98
C GLY A 51 -8.46 10.22 2.40
N CYS A 52 -7.30 10.67 1.96
CA CYS A 52 -6.03 10.02 2.30
C CYS A 52 -5.72 10.18 3.78
N THR A 53 -6.06 11.32 4.37
CA THR A 53 -5.88 11.55 5.81
C THR A 53 -6.78 10.61 6.62
N LYS A 54 -8.04 10.47 6.23
CA LYS A 54 -8.98 9.55 6.91
C LYS A 54 -8.47 8.11 6.84
N GLN A 55 -8.01 7.68 5.67
CA GLN A 55 -7.49 6.34 5.47
C GLN A 55 -6.24 6.09 6.33
N ALA A 56 -5.29 7.00 6.31
CA ALA A 56 -4.05 6.87 7.09
C ALA A 56 -4.33 6.85 8.58
N CYS A 57 -5.20 7.74 9.07
CA CYS A 57 -5.56 7.79 10.49
C CYS A 57 -6.32 6.55 10.93
N ALA A 58 -7.17 5.98 10.06
CA ALA A 58 -7.85 4.73 10.36
C ALA A 58 -6.86 3.56 10.48
N PHE A 59 -5.89 3.47 9.57
CA PHE A 59 -4.82 2.48 9.71
C PHE A 59 -3.98 2.70 10.96
N ARG A 60 -3.68 3.96 11.29
CA ARG A 60 -2.97 4.28 12.53
C ARG A 60 -3.71 3.75 13.75
N ASP A 61 -5.02 4.01 13.82
CA ASP A 61 -5.83 3.62 14.97
C ASP A 61 -5.96 2.10 15.09
N GLU A 62 -5.93 1.38 13.97
CA GLU A 62 -6.03 -0.08 13.93
C GLU A 62 -4.65 -0.76 13.82
N TYR A 63 -3.57 0.01 13.82
CA TYR A 63 -2.24 -0.54 13.54
C TYR A 63 -1.82 -1.63 14.51
N LYS A 64 -2.09 -1.45 15.80
CA LYS A 64 -1.77 -2.44 16.81
C LYS A 64 -2.49 -3.76 16.56
N ALA A 65 -3.76 -3.70 16.19
CA ALA A 65 -4.55 -4.88 15.87
C ALA A 65 -4.03 -5.57 14.60
N ILE A 66 -3.66 -4.79 13.60
CA ILE A 66 -3.11 -5.33 12.34
C ILE A 66 -1.77 -6.01 12.58
N THR A 67 -0.86 -5.37 13.31
CA THR A 67 0.46 -5.94 13.58
C THR A 67 0.37 -7.18 14.46
N ALA A 68 -0.63 -7.26 15.36
CA ALA A 68 -0.88 -8.46 16.16
C ALA A 68 -1.26 -9.67 15.30
N LYS A 69 -1.64 -9.45 14.04
CA LYS A 69 -1.98 -10.52 13.09
C LYS A 69 -0.83 -10.83 12.14
N ASN A 70 0.40 -10.62 12.56
CA ASN A 70 1.60 -10.87 11.76
C ASN A 70 1.51 -10.15 10.40
N SER A 71 1.13 -8.88 10.44
CA SER A 71 0.88 -8.07 9.23
C SER A 71 1.54 -6.71 9.34
N GLN A 72 2.01 -6.18 8.21
CA GLN A 72 2.62 -4.86 8.14
C GLN A 72 1.87 -3.99 7.14
N VAL A 73 1.59 -2.75 7.52
CA VAL A 73 1.00 -1.74 6.64
C VAL A 73 2.12 -0.96 5.96
N LEU A 74 2.05 -0.82 4.66
CA LEU A 74 2.95 0.00 3.86
C LEU A 74 2.09 0.91 2.98
N GLY A 75 2.21 2.23 3.17
CA GLY A 75 1.53 3.21 2.32
C GLY A 75 2.46 3.65 1.20
N VAL A 76 1.93 3.88 0.01
CA VAL A 76 2.70 4.29 -1.17
C VAL A 76 2.00 5.42 -1.90
N SER A 77 2.72 6.49 -2.17
CA SER A 77 2.26 7.55 -3.06
C SER A 77 3.43 8.16 -3.81
N VAL A 78 3.13 9.03 -4.78
CA VAL A 78 4.17 9.72 -5.57
C VAL A 78 4.77 10.92 -4.84
N ASN A 79 4.28 11.26 -3.66
CA ASN A 79 4.83 12.35 -2.86
C ASN A 79 6.30 12.07 -2.50
N ASP A 80 7.08 13.14 -2.35
CA ASP A 80 8.48 13.01 -1.98
C ASP A 80 8.68 12.70 -0.49
N GLN A 81 9.92 12.45 -0.12
CA GLN A 81 10.26 12.10 1.26
C GLN A 81 9.89 13.22 2.24
N ALA A 82 10.14 14.49 1.87
CA ALA A 82 9.82 15.61 2.75
C ALA A 82 8.32 15.70 3.04
N SER A 83 7.49 15.45 2.03
CA SER A 83 6.03 15.41 2.19
C SER A 83 5.60 14.26 3.09
N HIS A 84 6.21 13.09 2.94
CA HIS A 84 5.93 11.93 3.78
C HIS A 84 6.32 12.19 5.25
N ILE A 85 7.43 12.86 5.49
CA ILE A 85 7.85 13.25 6.85
C ILE A 85 6.79 14.14 7.49
N LYS A 86 6.34 15.17 6.77
CA LYS A 86 5.33 16.09 7.29
C LYS A 86 4.01 15.40 7.61
N PHE A 87 3.57 14.53 6.71
CA PHE A 87 2.32 13.78 6.89
C PHE A 87 2.41 12.85 8.09
N THR A 88 3.52 12.13 8.22
CA THR A 88 3.79 11.24 9.35
C THR A 88 3.78 12.01 10.68
N GLU A 89 4.46 13.15 10.73
CA GLU A 89 4.53 13.95 11.96
C GLU A 89 3.18 14.55 12.32
N LYS A 90 2.48 15.08 11.32
CA LYS A 90 1.18 15.75 11.56
C LYS A 90 0.14 14.82 12.16
N TYR A 91 0.12 13.58 11.75
CA TYR A 91 -0.90 12.61 12.19
C TYR A 91 -0.34 11.46 13.01
N SER A 92 0.94 11.50 13.37
CA SER A 92 1.60 10.46 14.17
C SER A 92 1.42 9.07 13.57
N LEU A 93 1.74 8.94 12.27
CA LEU A 93 1.57 7.68 11.56
C LEU A 93 2.69 6.71 11.94
N PRO A 94 2.36 5.50 12.43
CA PRO A 94 3.35 4.55 12.94
C PRO A 94 3.93 3.60 11.89
N PHE A 95 3.52 3.71 10.64
CA PHE A 95 3.92 2.77 9.59
C PHE A 95 4.70 3.49 8.49
N PRO A 96 5.48 2.73 7.70
CA PRO A 96 6.25 3.31 6.60
C PRO A 96 5.35 3.90 5.52
N LEU A 97 5.73 5.08 5.03
CA LEU A 97 5.19 5.69 3.83
C LEU A 97 6.28 5.67 2.78
N LEU A 98 6.09 4.90 1.73
CA LEU A 98 7.09 4.66 0.71
C LEU A 98 7.05 5.72 -0.38
N VAL A 99 8.23 6.14 -0.83
CA VAL A 99 8.41 7.20 -1.82
C VAL A 99 8.49 6.58 -3.21
N ASP A 100 7.44 6.73 -4.01
CA ASP A 100 7.36 6.23 -5.39
C ASP A 100 7.26 7.43 -6.34
N SER A 101 8.27 8.29 -6.34
CA SER A 101 8.26 9.61 -7.00
C SER A 101 7.85 9.56 -8.47
N GLU A 102 8.29 8.54 -9.20
CA GLU A 102 7.99 8.40 -10.62
C GLU A 102 6.76 7.53 -10.89
N GLY A 103 6.14 7.00 -9.85
CA GLY A 103 4.98 6.14 -10.01
C GLY A 103 5.31 4.77 -10.60
N GLU A 104 6.55 4.34 -10.56
CA GLU A 104 6.97 3.08 -11.17
C GLU A 104 6.31 1.87 -10.49
N VAL A 105 6.32 1.84 -9.17
CA VAL A 105 5.71 0.74 -8.42
C VAL A 105 4.18 0.79 -8.55
N ALA A 106 3.59 1.98 -8.47
CA ALA A 106 2.16 2.13 -8.71
C ALA A 106 1.78 1.57 -10.09
N SER A 107 2.60 1.84 -11.11
CA SER A 107 2.36 1.31 -12.45
C SER A 107 2.42 -0.21 -12.50
N LEU A 108 3.39 -0.82 -11.81
CA LEU A 108 3.51 -2.28 -11.73
C LEU A 108 2.26 -2.94 -11.14
N TYR A 109 1.58 -2.23 -10.25
CA TYR A 109 0.37 -2.74 -9.58
C TYR A 109 -0.92 -2.27 -10.24
N GLY A 110 -0.86 -1.63 -11.42
CA GLY A 110 -2.04 -1.10 -12.09
C GLY A 110 -2.72 0.01 -11.32
N SER A 111 -1.96 0.73 -10.52
CA SER A 111 -2.45 1.72 -9.57
C SER A 111 -1.95 3.14 -9.86
N LEU A 112 -1.48 3.37 -11.08
CA LEU A 112 -1.01 4.69 -11.48
C LEU A 112 -2.07 5.40 -12.32
N ARG A 113 -2.33 6.67 -11.99
CA ARG A 113 -3.14 7.55 -12.78
C ARG A 113 -2.22 8.62 -13.39
N SER A 114 -2.19 8.69 -14.70
CA SER A 114 -1.39 9.67 -15.42
C SER A 114 -2.30 10.76 -16.00
N LEU A 115 -2.01 12.01 -15.67
CA LEU A 115 -2.75 13.19 -16.12
C LEU A 115 -1.75 14.14 -16.80
N GLY A 116 -1.41 13.85 -18.06
CA GLY A 116 -0.38 14.60 -18.75
C GLY A 116 0.97 14.39 -18.08
N PHE A 117 1.58 15.47 -17.60
CA PHE A 117 2.85 15.40 -16.87
C PHE A 117 2.66 15.08 -15.36
N MET A 118 1.43 15.10 -14.87
CA MET A 118 1.13 14.82 -13.47
C MET A 118 0.80 13.35 -13.29
N LYS A 119 1.38 12.73 -12.27
CA LYS A 119 1.14 11.33 -11.92
C LYS A 119 0.62 11.26 -10.49
N LEU A 120 -0.39 10.44 -10.27
CA LEU A 120 -0.94 10.16 -8.94
C LEU A 120 -1.19 8.66 -8.83
N ALA A 121 -1.09 8.13 -7.63
CA ALA A 121 -1.53 6.77 -7.39
C ALA A 121 -3.06 6.75 -7.26
N LYS A 122 -3.67 5.65 -7.72
CA LYS A 122 -5.09 5.37 -7.47
C LYS A 122 -5.22 4.83 -6.05
N ARG A 123 -6.42 4.90 -5.48
CA ARG A 123 -6.66 4.35 -4.14
C ARG A 123 -6.95 2.86 -4.25
N HIS A 124 -5.87 2.07 -4.31
CA HIS A 124 -5.92 0.61 -4.40
C HIS A 124 -5.17 -0.01 -3.24
N THR A 125 -5.63 -1.16 -2.76
CA THR A 125 -4.94 -1.90 -1.69
C THR A 125 -4.77 -3.34 -2.11
N PHE A 126 -3.62 -3.90 -1.76
CA PHE A 126 -3.28 -5.30 -2.02
C PHE A 126 -2.90 -5.96 -0.70
N ILE A 127 -3.53 -7.08 -0.39
CA ILE A 127 -3.08 -7.93 0.71
C ILE A 127 -2.18 -8.99 0.09
N ILE A 128 -0.94 -9.04 0.55
CA ILE A 128 0.08 -9.97 0.06
C ILE A 128 0.36 -10.96 1.18
N ASP A 129 0.34 -12.25 0.86
CA ASP A 129 0.52 -13.32 1.84
C ASP A 129 2.01 -13.49 2.23
N PRO A 130 2.31 -14.30 3.26
CA PRO A 130 3.69 -14.49 3.71
C PRO A 130 4.65 -15.06 2.67
N ASP A 131 4.14 -15.70 1.62
CA ASP A 131 4.95 -16.23 0.52
C ASP A 131 5.18 -15.22 -0.59
N GLY A 132 4.57 -14.02 -0.48
CA GLY A 132 4.71 -12.96 -1.47
C GLY A 132 3.71 -13.02 -2.60
N ASN A 133 2.63 -13.77 -2.43
CA ASN A 133 1.57 -13.88 -3.44
C ASN A 133 0.41 -12.96 -3.09
N ILE A 134 -0.26 -12.45 -4.12
CA ILE A 134 -1.43 -11.57 -3.92
C ILE A 134 -2.60 -12.41 -3.41
N ALA A 135 -3.10 -12.06 -2.22
CA ALA A 135 -4.23 -12.72 -1.61
C ALA A 135 -5.55 -12.00 -1.89
N VAL A 136 -5.55 -10.67 -1.88
CA VAL A 136 -6.76 -9.86 -2.13
C VAL A 136 -6.36 -8.60 -2.87
N ILE A 137 -7.24 -8.12 -3.75
CA ILE A 137 -7.07 -6.86 -4.48
C ILE A 137 -8.30 -5.99 -4.25
N TYR A 138 -8.07 -4.76 -3.76
CA TYR A 138 -9.13 -3.76 -3.59
C TYR A 138 -8.88 -2.62 -4.58
N ARG A 139 -9.77 -2.46 -5.55
CA ARG A 139 -9.68 -1.37 -6.53
C ARG A 139 -10.71 -0.27 -6.30
N GLU A 140 -11.64 -0.50 -5.38
CA GLU A 140 -12.61 0.49 -4.91
C GLU A 140 -12.54 0.52 -3.40
N VAL A 141 -11.97 1.59 -2.85
CA VAL A 141 -11.68 1.70 -1.43
C VAL A 141 -12.44 2.88 -0.84
N ASN A 142 -13.20 2.60 0.22
CA ASN A 142 -13.81 3.64 1.05
C ASN A 142 -12.81 3.98 2.17
N PRO A 143 -12.19 5.16 2.16
CA PRO A 143 -11.13 5.49 3.13
C PRO A 143 -11.61 5.51 4.58
N THR A 144 -12.90 5.64 4.83
CA THR A 144 -13.45 5.73 6.19
C THR A 144 -13.46 4.38 6.90
N ASN A 145 -13.81 3.29 6.19
CA ASN A 145 -13.99 1.97 6.82
C ASN A 145 -13.01 0.90 6.32
N HIS A 146 -12.05 1.29 5.50
CA HIS A 146 -11.16 0.32 4.86
C HIS A 146 -10.29 -0.44 5.86
N SER A 147 -9.81 0.21 6.92
CA SER A 147 -8.99 -0.45 7.94
C SER A 147 -9.74 -1.60 8.62
N GLN A 148 -11.03 -1.42 8.89
CA GLN A 148 -11.87 -2.48 9.47
C GLN A 148 -12.09 -3.61 8.47
N GLU A 149 -12.29 -3.26 7.21
CA GLU A 149 -12.40 -4.23 6.12
C GLU A 149 -11.15 -5.10 6.03
N ILE A 150 -9.98 -4.49 6.14
CA ILE A 150 -8.70 -5.20 6.12
C ILE A 150 -8.58 -6.16 7.32
N LEU A 151 -8.92 -5.70 8.52
CA LEU A 151 -8.88 -6.55 9.72
C LEU A 151 -9.78 -7.76 9.57
N THR A 152 -11.01 -7.56 9.10
CA THR A 152 -11.96 -8.65 8.88
C THR A 152 -11.43 -9.66 7.86
N GLU A 153 -10.83 -9.15 6.77
CA GLU A 153 -10.28 -10.02 5.73
C GLU A 153 -9.07 -10.81 6.23
N LEU A 154 -8.17 -10.18 7.00
CA LEU A 154 -7.03 -10.87 7.60
C LEU A 154 -7.50 -12.01 8.51
N GLU A 155 -8.54 -11.79 9.30
CA GLU A 155 -9.10 -12.84 10.16
C GLU A 155 -9.56 -14.04 9.33
N LYS A 156 -10.25 -13.79 8.22
CA LYS A 156 -10.70 -14.86 7.31
C LYS A 156 -9.53 -15.61 6.68
N LEU A 157 -8.55 -14.88 6.18
CA LEU A 157 -7.40 -15.46 5.51
C LEU A 157 -6.57 -16.32 6.45
N GLN A 158 -6.46 -15.91 7.71
CA GLN A 158 -5.65 -16.60 8.71
C GLN A 158 -6.39 -17.74 9.41
N ALA A 159 -7.70 -17.81 9.27
CA ALA A 159 -8.52 -18.86 9.85
C ALA A 159 -8.56 -20.13 8.99
N SER A 160 -8.13 -20.05 7.75
CA SER A 160 -8.18 -21.19 6.82
C SER A 160 -6.89 -22.01 6.81
#